data_95510b71099ef4350ab72099f19bd3c0
#
_entry.id   95510b71099ef4350ab72099f19bd3c0
#
_cell.length_a   1.000
_cell.length_b   1.000
_cell.length_c   1.000
_cell.angle_alpha   90.00
_cell.angle_beta   90.00
_cell.angle_gamma   90.00
#
_symmetry.space_group_name_H-M   'P 1'
#
loop_
_entity.id
_entity.type
_entity.pdbx_description
1 polymer ?
#
loop_
_entity_poly.entity_id
_entity_poly.type
_entity_poly.pdbx_seq_one_letter_code
_entity_poly.pdbx_strand_id
1 'polypeptide(L)'
;SRLKLDQVIEWEHPIQTSFHRKVITIDENITPEQAFRCEPHPDLQPISGEEIESCIAAIQTFLSQEYTSDSGKWIVKSLHRDKGYIHATLKFLEQKERVFKRKMKLFIDRETYAVLNYMDNKPFLEMYMELKETDEIKVTKDEAFEKLKNLIELTPYYVYDFEEGCYVLCGKLDCHYAVKAHNGEVVELSEL
;
A
#
# COMPACT_ATOMS: atom_id res chain seq x y z
N SER A 1 10.91 -3.54 -0.51
CA SER A 1 10.03 -4.15 -1.53
C SER A 1 8.58 -4.17 -1.04
N ARG A 2 7.62 -4.17 -1.97
CA ARG A 2 6.19 -4.18 -1.64
C ARG A 2 5.60 -5.53 -1.98
N LEU A 3 5.24 -6.31 -0.97
CA LEU A 3 4.58 -7.60 -1.14
C LEU A 3 3.09 -7.38 -1.43
N LYS A 4 2.58 -7.95 -2.53
CA LYS A 4 1.15 -7.97 -2.87
C LYS A 4 0.52 -9.23 -2.29
N LEU A 5 -0.67 -9.13 -1.67
CA LEU A 5 -1.37 -10.25 -1.05
C LEU A 5 -2.74 -10.50 -1.68
N ASP A 6 -3.71 -9.65 -1.55
CA ASP A 6 -5.12 -9.86 -1.94
C ASP A 6 -5.88 -10.82 -1.01
N GLN A 7 -5.58 -10.76 0.29
CA GLN A 7 -6.20 -11.60 1.31
C GLN A 7 -7.37 -10.91 2.00
N VAL A 8 -8.56 -11.52 1.94
CA VAL A 8 -9.75 -11.08 2.69
C VAL A 8 -9.58 -11.42 4.18
N ILE A 9 -9.98 -10.51 5.05
CA ILE A 9 -9.90 -10.67 6.51
C ILE A 9 -11.32 -10.91 7.05
N GLU A 10 -11.48 -12.04 7.73
CA GLU A 10 -12.73 -12.49 8.32
C GLU A 10 -12.55 -12.83 9.79
N TRP A 11 -13.59 -12.68 10.60
CA TRP A 11 -13.65 -13.13 11.99
C TRP A 11 -15.07 -13.54 12.35
N GLU A 12 -15.20 -14.49 13.26
CA GLU A 12 -16.50 -14.99 13.73
C GLU A 12 -17.12 -14.07 14.78
N HIS A 13 -16.29 -13.61 15.73
CA HIS A 13 -16.76 -12.80 16.85
C HIS A 13 -15.92 -11.52 16.96
N PRO A 14 -16.56 -10.34 17.16
CA PRO A 14 -15.83 -9.12 17.43
C PRO A 14 -15.17 -9.16 18.82
N ILE A 15 -14.03 -8.52 18.93
CA ILE A 15 -13.29 -8.38 20.20
C ILE A 15 -13.82 -7.16 20.94
N GLN A 16 -14.20 -7.33 22.21
CA GLN A 16 -14.85 -6.30 23.05
C GLN A 16 -13.89 -5.32 23.74
N THR A 17 -12.62 -5.27 23.29
CA THR A 17 -11.62 -4.34 23.80
C THR A 17 -11.37 -3.21 22.84
N SER A 18 -11.18 -1.99 23.34
CA SER A 18 -10.88 -0.84 22.50
C SER A 18 -9.43 -0.86 22.02
N PHE A 19 -9.21 -0.45 20.79
CA PHE A 19 -7.88 -0.22 20.26
C PHE A 19 -7.33 1.12 20.76
N HIS A 20 -6.09 1.12 21.23
CA HIS A 20 -5.39 2.33 21.67
C HIS A 20 -4.27 2.68 20.70
N ARG A 21 -4.41 3.81 19.99
CA ARG A 21 -3.37 4.34 19.12
C ARG A 21 -2.10 4.68 19.89
N LYS A 22 -0.96 4.30 19.35
CA LYS A 22 0.35 4.69 19.86
C LYS A 22 0.97 5.76 18.97
N VAL A 23 1.83 6.58 19.54
CA VAL A 23 2.65 7.53 18.79
C VAL A 23 3.66 6.75 17.97
N ILE A 24 3.78 7.11 16.69
CA ILE A 24 4.77 6.56 15.77
C ILE A 24 5.95 7.51 15.75
N THR A 25 7.13 6.99 16.05
CA THR A 25 8.42 7.69 15.94
C THR A 25 9.15 7.19 14.71
N ILE A 26 9.84 8.10 14.02
CA ILE A 26 10.71 7.74 12.90
C ILE A 26 12.10 7.57 13.47
N ASP A 27 12.62 6.34 13.44
CA ASP A 27 13.99 6.04 13.83
C ASP A 27 14.89 5.96 12.60
N GLU A 28 16.14 6.41 12.74
CA GLU A 28 17.19 6.15 11.77
C GLU A 28 17.63 4.69 11.91
N ASN A 29 17.39 3.90 10.88
CA ASN A 29 17.60 2.44 10.93
C ASN A 29 19.00 1.99 10.54
N ILE A 30 19.86 2.90 10.10
CA ILE A 30 21.26 2.61 9.72
C ILE A 30 22.22 3.64 10.31
N THR A 31 23.40 3.17 10.69
CA THR A 31 24.49 4.04 11.12
C THR A 31 25.32 4.53 9.92
N PRO A 32 26.11 5.62 10.06
CA PRO A 32 27.06 6.04 9.01
C PRO A 32 28.02 4.90 8.60
N GLU A 33 28.48 4.08 9.54
CA GLU A 33 29.38 2.96 9.28
C GLU A 33 28.71 1.90 8.39
N GLN A 34 27.44 1.57 8.63
CA GLN A 34 26.66 0.65 7.81
C GLN A 34 26.46 1.21 6.39
N ALA A 35 26.19 2.51 6.28
CA ALA A 35 26.08 3.18 4.99
C ALA A 35 27.39 3.14 4.21
N PHE A 36 28.54 3.40 4.87
CA PHE A 36 29.87 3.30 4.25
C PHE A 36 30.23 1.90 3.79
N ARG A 37 29.72 0.85 4.47
CA ARG A 37 29.89 -0.54 4.06
C ARG A 37 28.94 -0.97 2.96
N CYS A 38 28.06 -0.08 2.48
CA CYS A 38 27.01 -0.40 1.52
C CYS A 38 26.09 -1.51 1.99
N GLU A 39 25.85 -1.63 3.30
CA GLU A 39 24.88 -2.57 3.86
C GLU A 39 23.47 -2.19 3.41
N PRO A 40 22.63 -3.17 3.01
CA PRO A 40 21.26 -2.86 2.58
C PRO A 40 20.45 -2.32 3.75
N HIS A 41 19.65 -1.28 3.48
CA HIS A 41 18.77 -0.71 4.49
C HIS A 41 17.80 -1.78 5.03
N PRO A 42 17.55 -1.86 6.33
CA PRO A 42 16.64 -2.86 6.92
C PRO A 42 15.25 -2.92 6.27
N ASP A 43 14.73 -1.78 5.80
CA ASP A 43 13.44 -1.71 5.13
C ASP A 43 13.44 -2.37 3.72
N LEU A 44 14.60 -2.69 3.18
CA LEU A 44 14.71 -3.43 1.91
C LEU A 44 14.52 -4.94 2.09
N GLN A 45 14.65 -5.45 3.32
CA GLN A 45 14.49 -6.87 3.59
C GLN A 45 13.09 -7.36 3.17
N PRO A 46 13.00 -8.52 2.51
CA PRO A 46 11.73 -9.17 2.23
C PRO A 46 10.94 -9.44 3.52
N ILE A 47 9.63 -9.47 3.42
CA ILE A 47 8.76 -9.91 4.51
C ILE A 47 8.64 -11.43 4.41
N SER A 48 8.99 -12.17 5.46
CA SER A 48 8.93 -13.64 5.49
C SER A 48 7.49 -14.15 5.59
N GLY A 49 7.29 -15.46 5.35
CA GLY A 49 5.99 -16.11 5.51
C GLY A 49 5.44 -16.01 6.94
N GLU A 50 6.29 -16.22 7.95
CA GLU A 50 5.92 -16.10 9.36
C GLU A 50 5.51 -14.66 9.74
N GLU A 51 6.21 -13.67 9.22
CA GLU A 51 5.85 -12.26 9.41
C GLU A 51 4.52 -11.91 8.75
N ILE A 52 4.23 -12.47 7.56
CA ILE A 52 2.93 -12.30 6.90
C ILE A 52 1.81 -12.84 7.79
N GLU A 53 1.95 -14.06 8.30
CA GLU A 53 0.95 -14.68 9.17
C GLU A 53 0.72 -13.85 10.44
N SER A 54 1.80 -13.40 11.08
CA SER A 54 1.74 -12.53 12.27
C SER A 54 1.04 -11.20 11.98
N CYS A 55 1.37 -10.56 10.86
CA CYS A 55 0.72 -9.32 10.43
C CYS A 55 -0.78 -9.53 10.14
N ILE A 56 -1.16 -10.62 9.46
CA ILE A 56 -2.56 -10.93 9.15
C ILE A 56 -3.35 -11.16 10.44
N ALA A 57 -2.81 -11.90 11.41
CA ALA A 57 -3.44 -12.12 12.72
C ALA A 57 -3.64 -10.80 13.48
N ALA A 58 -2.63 -9.92 13.47
CA ALA A 58 -2.72 -8.60 14.10
C ALA A 58 -3.76 -7.69 13.41
N ILE A 59 -3.83 -7.71 12.08
CA ILE A 59 -4.83 -6.99 11.28
C ILE A 59 -6.23 -7.49 11.59
N GLN A 60 -6.43 -8.80 11.65
CA GLN A 60 -7.70 -9.42 12.02
C GLN A 60 -8.14 -8.98 13.42
N THR A 61 -7.23 -9.04 14.40
CA THR A 61 -7.48 -8.58 15.77
C THR A 61 -7.91 -7.12 15.78
N PHE A 62 -7.15 -6.22 15.14
CA PHE A 62 -7.46 -4.81 15.06
C PHE A 62 -8.83 -4.54 14.41
N LEU A 63 -9.12 -5.17 13.26
CA LEU A 63 -10.39 -4.98 12.56
C LEU A 63 -11.58 -5.50 13.37
N SER A 64 -11.42 -6.62 14.07
CA SER A 64 -12.48 -7.18 14.93
C SER A 64 -12.77 -6.34 16.17
N GLN A 65 -11.83 -5.46 16.59
CA GLN A 65 -12.02 -4.48 17.66
C GLN A 65 -12.69 -3.20 17.18
N GLU A 66 -12.17 -2.60 16.11
CA GLU A 66 -12.55 -1.26 15.66
C GLU A 66 -13.66 -1.24 14.60
N TYR A 67 -13.79 -2.33 13.83
CA TYR A 67 -14.73 -2.46 12.70
C TYR A 67 -15.59 -3.71 12.83
N THR A 68 -16.22 -3.87 13.99
CA THR A 68 -16.90 -5.08 14.47
C THR A 68 -17.93 -5.69 13.50
N SER A 69 -18.54 -4.86 12.63
CA SER A 69 -19.55 -5.27 11.64
C SER A 69 -19.00 -5.50 10.24
N ASP A 70 -17.68 -5.39 10.06
CA ASP A 70 -17.04 -5.38 8.74
C ASP A 70 -16.26 -6.67 8.42
N SER A 71 -16.56 -7.78 9.12
CA SER A 71 -15.97 -9.10 8.80
C SER A 71 -16.20 -9.46 7.34
N GLY A 72 -15.16 -9.90 6.65
CA GLY A 72 -15.21 -10.25 5.23
C GLY A 72 -15.23 -9.06 4.25
N LYS A 73 -15.23 -7.80 4.74
CA LYS A 73 -15.32 -6.62 3.89
C LYS A 73 -13.98 -5.94 3.61
N TRP A 74 -12.92 -6.32 4.31
CA TRP A 74 -11.59 -5.78 4.14
C TRP A 74 -10.65 -6.78 3.47
N ILE A 75 -9.86 -6.29 2.51
CA ILE A 75 -8.83 -7.05 1.84
C ILE A 75 -7.47 -6.39 2.06
N VAL A 76 -6.50 -7.16 2.52
CA VAL A 76 -5.10 -6.74 2.59
C VAL A 76 -4.51 -6.79 1.19
N LYS A 77 -4.16 -5.64 0.64
CA LYS A 77 -3.61 -5.52 -0.70
C LYS A 77 -2.10 -5.67 -0.73
N SER A 78 -1.41 -5.16 0.29
CA SER A 78 0.04 -5.24 0.34
C SER A 78 0.59 -5.00 1.74
N LEU A 79 1.76 -5.59 1.98
CA LEU A 79 2.65 -5.27 3.09
C LEU A 79 3.96 -4.70 2.53
N HIS A 80 4.57 -3.76 3.23
CA HIS A 80 5.92 -3.27 2.92
C HIS A 80 6.58 -2.69 4.18
N ARG A 81 7.92 -2.76 4.24
CA ARG A 81 8.70 -2.09 5.29
C ARG A 81 8.95 -0.65 4.90
N ASP A 82 8.80 0.25 5.84
CA ASP A 82 9.13 1.66 5.68
C ASP A 82 9.33 2.29 7.05
N LYS A 83 10.45 3.00 7.24
CA LYS A 83 10.77 3.76 8.47
C LYS A 83 10.66 2.94 9.76
N GLY A 84 11.14 1.70 9.73
CA GLY A 84 11.16 0.80 10.88
C GLY A 84 9.83 0.11 11.21
N TYR A 85 8.80 0.29 10.41
CA TYR A 85 7.49 -0.35 10.57
C TYR A 85 7.16 -1.27 9.40
N ILE A 86 6.22 -2.18 9.62
CA ILE A 86 5.52 -2.87 8.54
C ILE A 86 4.22 -2.13 8.28
N HIS A 87 4.05 -1.65 7.08
CA HIS A 87 2.85 -0.95 6.63
C HIS A 87 1.93 -1.92 5.90
N ALA A 88 0.69 -2.06 6.36
CA ALA A 88 -0.34 -2.78 5.65
C ALA A 88 -1.28 -1.81 4.93
N THR A 89 -1.53 -2.07 3.65
CA THR A 89 -2.54 -1.34 2.88
C THR A 89 -3.76 -2.23 2.70
N LEU A 90 -4.91 -1.78 3.21
CA LEU A 90 -6.18 -2.45 3.10
C LEU A 90 -7.11 -1.69 2.17
N LYS A 91 -7.99 -2.42 1.48
CA LYS A 91 -9.11 -1.86 0.69
C LYS A 91 -10.42 -2.45 1.18
N PHE A 92 -11.47 -1.65 1.16
CA PHE A 92 -12.82 -2.08 1.43
C PHE A 92 -13.47 -2.66 0.17
N LEU A 93 -14.11 -3.84 0.26
CA LEU A 93 -14.59 -4.60 -0.91
C LEU A 93 -15.89 -4.06 -1.52
N GLU A 94 -16.80 -3.52 -0.70
CA GLU A 94 -18.18 -3.16 -1.11
C GLU A 94 -18.31 -1.87 -1.95
N GLN A 95 -17.26 -1.46 -2.68
CA GLN A 95 -17.28 -0.16 -3.38
C GLN A 95 -17.06 -0.27 -4.88
N LYS A 96 -17.93 -1.01 -5.57
CA LYS A 96 -17.78 -1.22 -7.02
C LYS A 96 -17.97 0.06 -7.86
N GLU A 97 -18.75 1.03 -7.39
CA GLU A 97 -19.21 2.18 -8.17
C GLU A 97 -18.58 3.53 -7.75
N ARG A 98 -17.59 3.53 -6.85
CA ARG A 98 -16.97 4.78 -6.38
C ARG A 98 -15.65 5.04 -7.07
N VAL A 99 -15.46 6.28 -7.54
CA VAL A 99 -14.17 6.78 -8.08
C VAL A 99 -13.08 6.64 -7.03
N PHE A 100 -13.35 7.14 -5.81
CA PHE A 100 -12.43 7.04 -4.70
C PHE A 100 -12.82 5.86 -3.79
N LYS A 101 -11.98 4.84 -3.76
CA LYS A 101 -12.23 3.65 -2.94
C LYS A 101 -11.74 3.87 -1.51
N ARG A 102 -12.52 3.38 -0.53
CA ARG A 102 -12.09 3.37 0.86
C ARG A 102 -10.84 2.51 1.02
N LYS A 103 -9.84 3.10 1.66
CA LYS A 103 -8.54 2.47 1.94
C LYS A 103 -8.15 2.78 3.37
N MET A 104 -7.40 1.85 3.95
CA MET A 104 -6.79 2.00 5.25
C MET A 104 -5.32 1.65 5.16
N LYS A 105 -4.48 2.42 5.86
CA LYS A 105 -3.07 2.10 6.09
C LYS A 105 -2.89 1.80 7.57
N LEU A 106 -2.34 0.64 7.90
CA LEU A 106 -1.97 0.27 9.26
C LEU A 106 -0.45 0.39 9.42
N PHE A 107 -0.04 0.77 10.61
CA PHE A 107 1.35 0.81 11.06
C PHE A 107 1.54 -0.30 12.08
N ILE A 108 2.34 -1.30 11.72
CA ILE A 108 2.58 -2.51 12.49
C ILE A 108 4.02 -2.47 12.99
N ASP A 109 4.19 -2.73 14.26
CA ASP A 109 5.51 -2.88 14.87
C ASP A 109 6.23 -4.10 14.29
N ARG A 110 7.48 -3.93 13.85
CA ARG A 110 8.24 -4.98 13.16
C ARG A 110 8.72 -6.12 14.07
N GLU A 111 8.74 -5.90 15.40
CA GLU A 111 9.23 -6.87 16.37
C GLU A 111 8.08 -7.60 17.06
N THR A 112 7.06 -6.86 17.46
CA THR A 112 5.91 -7.41 18.21
C THR A 112 4.73 -7.76 17.30
N TYR A 113 4.75 -7.30 16.04
CA TYR A 113 3.65 -7.36 15.07
C TYR A 113 2.34 -6.71 15.54
N ALA A 114 2.38 -5.93 16.61
CA ALA A 114 1.20 -5.22 17.09
C ALA A 114 0.84 -4.06 16.14
N VAL A 115 -0.44 -3.88 15.84
CA VAL A 115 -0.91 -2.65 15.18
C VAL A 115 -0.75 -1.48 16.15
N LEU A 116 0.02 -0.46 15.76
CA LEU A 116 0.29 0.71 16.59
C LEU A 116 -0.63 1.87 16.28
N ASN A 117 -0.90 2.07 14.99
CA ASN A 117 -1.71 3.20 14.51
C ASN A 117 -2.30 2.88 13.14
N TYR A 118 -3.24 3.71 12.69
CA TYR A 118 -3.87 3.55 11.39
C TYR A 118 -4.34 4.89 10.80
N MET A 119 -4.48 4.90 9.48
CA MET A 119 -5.07 5.98 8.71
C MET A 119 -6.20 5.41 7.85
N ASP A 120 -7.45 5.79 8.14
CA ASP A 120 -8.64 5.48 7.32
C ASP A 120 -9.02 6.73 6.52
N ASN A 121 -9.20 6.60 5.22
CA ASN A 121 -9.61 7.72 4.37
C ASN A 121 -11.12 7.96 4.36
N LYS A 122 -11.89 7.26 5.20
CA LYS A 122 -13.35 7.41 5.29
C LYS A 122 -13.80 8.87 5.46
N PRO A 123 -13.21 9.67 6.39
CA PRO A 123 -13.62 11.07 6.56
C PRO A 123 -13.45 11.92 5.30
N PHE A 124 -12.36 11.69 4.54
CA PHE A 124 -12.14 12.38 3.27
C PHE A 124 -13.17 11.96 2.22
N LEU A 125 -13.51 10.67 2.15
CA LEU A 125 -14.53 10.19 1.22
C LEU A 125 -15.90 10.79 1.52
N GLU A 126 -16.26 10.95 2.78
CA GLU A 126 -17.53 11.58 3.19
C GLU A 126 -17.60 13.06 2.75
N MET A 127 -16.49 13.79 2.81
CA MET A 127 -16.41 15.17 2.30
C MET A 127 -16.51 15.26 0.77
N TYR A 128 -15.99 14.28 0.03
CA TYR A 128 -15.96 14.28 -1.44
C TYR A 128 -17.18 13.60 -2.08
N MET A 129 -17.99 12.86 -1.31
CA MET A 129 -19.17 12.15 -1.83
C MET A 129 -20.28 13.05 -2.37
N GLU A 130 -20.28 14.34 -1.97
CA GLU A 130 -21.20 15.33 -2.51
C GLU A 130 -20.76 15.87 -3.89
N LEU A 131 -19.60 15.47 -4.41
CA LEU A 131 -18.92 16.24 -5.45
C LEU A 131 -18.95 15.66 -6.86
N LYS A 132 -19.25 14.38 -7.14
CA LYS A 132 -19.37 13.97 -8.56
C LYS A 132 -19.98 12.58 -8.79
N GLU A 133 -20.83 12.52 -9.83
CA GLU A 133 -21.13 11.29 -10.58
C GLU A 133 -19.85 10.79 -11.26
N THR A 134 -19.71 9.47 -11.36
CA THR A 134 -18.56 8.84 -12.03
C THR A 134 -18.73 8.94 -13.54
N ASP A 135 -17.74 9.49 -14.23
CA ASP A 135 -17.67 9.41 -15.69
C ASP A 135 -17.56 7.94 -16.15
N GLU A 136 -18.22 7.61 -17.25
CA GLU A 136 -18.14 6.29 -17.84
C GLU A 136 -16.72 6.03 -18.38
N ILE A 137 -16.16 4.86 -18.04
CA ILE A 137 -14.86 4.42 -18.58
C ILE A 137 -15.07 3.91 -19.99
N LYS A 138 -14.55 4.63 -21.00
CA LYS A 138 -14.64 4.31 -22.42
C LYS A 138 -13.34 3.79 -23.02
N VAL A 139 -12.23 4.03 -22.35
CA VAL A 139 -10.89 3.66 -22.84
C VAL A 139 -10.43 2.39 -22.15
N THR A 140 -10.06 1.40 -22.93
CA THR A 140 -9.49 0.15 -22.42
C THR A 140 -8.04 0.33 -21.96
N LYS A 141 -7.53 -0.62 -21.17
CA LYS A 141 -6.13 -0.63 -20.71
C LYS A 141 -5.15 -0.65 -21.89
N ASP A 142 -5.44 -1.43 -22.92
CA ASP A 142 -4.56 -1.60 -24.08
C ASP A 142 -4.52 -0.33 -24.93
N GLU A 143 -5.67 0.32 -25.15
CA GLU A 143 -5.73 1.62 -25.83
C GLU A 143 -4.97 2.70 -25.06
N ALA A 144 -5.09 2.74 -23.73
CA ALA A 144 -4.35 3.67 -22.88
C ALA A 144 -2.84 3.41 -22.97
N PHE A 145 -2.43 2.13 -22.94
CA PHE A 145 -1.02 1.75 -23.04
C PHE A 145 -0.42 2.16 -24.40
N GLU A 146 -1.13 1.91 -25.51
CA GLU A 146 -0.68 2.30 -26.85
C GLU A 146 -0.42 3.80 -26.98
N LYS A 147 -1.20 4.62 -26.28
CA LYS A 147 -1.02 6.08 -26.26
C LYS A 147 0.18 6.51 -25.41
N LEU A 148 0.50 5.78 -24.34
CA LEU A 148 1.57 6.14 -23.40
C LEU A 148 2.91 5.48 -23.69
N LYS A 149 2.98 4.40 -24.49
CA LYS A 149 4.20 3.60 -24.66
C LYS A 149 5.44 4.39 -25.11
N ASN A 150 5.25 5.43 -25.91
CA ASN A 150 6.34 6.29 -26.37
C ASN A 150 6.69 7.45 -25.39
N LEU A 151 5.92 7.60 -24.33
CA LEU A 151 6.10 8.58 -23.25
C LEU A 151 6.63 7.93 -21.97
N ILE A 152 6.86 6.61 -21.98
CA ILE A 152 7.44 5.85 -20.89
C ILE A 152 8.95 6.05 -20.90
N GLU A 153 9.50 6.42 -19.76
CA GLU A 153 10.93 6.58 -19.55
C GLU A 153 11.49 5.38 -18.78
N LEU A 154 12.72 4.97 -19.12
CA LEU A 154 13.45 3.95 -18.42
C LEU A 154 14.51 4.60 -17.53
N THR A 155 14.28 4.56 -16.21
CA THR A 155 15.25 5.08 -15.23
C THR A 155 16.05 3.94 -14.63
N PRO A 156 17.39 3.90 -14.79
CA PRO A 156 18.21 2.87 -14.17
C PRO A 156 18.31 3.10 -12.66
N TYR A 157 18.24 2.03 -11.87
CA TYR A 157 18.47 2.04 -10.43
C TYR A 157 18.97 0.68 -9.94
N TYR A 158 19.63 0.67 -8.78
CA TYR A 158 20.10 -0.56 -8.18
C TYR A 158 19.09 -1.12 -7.17
N VAL A 159 18.85 -2.43 -7.25
CA VAL A 159 18.06 -3.20 -6.28
C VAL A 159 18.99 -4.19 -5.62
N TYR A 160 18.93 -4.31 -4.29
CA TYR A 160 19.65 -5.34 -3.59
C TYR A 160 18.93 -6.68 -3.74
N ASP A 161 19.65 -7.66 -4.28
CA ASP A 161 19.20 -9.05 -4.35
C ASP A 161 19.67 -9.79 -3.09
N PHE A 162 18.72 -10.24 -2.28
CA PHE A 162 19.01 -10.93 -1.02
C PHE A 162 19.42 -12.40 -1.22
N GLU A 163 19.10 -13.01 -2.36
CA GLU A 163 19.52 -14.37 -2.70
C GLU A 163 20.97 -14.38 -3.16
N GLU A 164 21.32 -13.45 -4.05
CA GLU A 164 22.68 -13.33 -4.60
C GLU A 164 23.60 -12.48 -3.70
N GLY A 165 23.07 -11.75 -2.72
CA GLY A 165 23.83 -10.92 -1.81
C GLY A 165 24.52 -9.71 -2.47
N CYS A 166 23.98 -9.20 -3.59
CA CYS A 166 24.58 -8.12 -4.36
C CYS A 166 23.55 -7.12 -4.88
N TYR A 167 24.03 -5.95 -5.33
CA TYR A 167 23.19 -4.97 -6.01
C TYR A 167 23.09 -5.29 -7.50
N VAL A 168 21.87 -5.44 -8.00
CA VAL A 168 21.56 -5.68 -9.41
C VAL A 168 21.03 -4.39 -10.05
N LEU A 169 21.57 -4.02 -11.21
CA LEU A 169 21.08 -2.89 -12.00
C LEU A 169 19.75 -3.26 -12.67
N CYS A 170 18.71 -2.52 -12.34
CA CYS A 170 17.36 -2.69 -12.89
C CYS A 170 16.94 -1.44 -13.65
N GLY A 171 15.91 -1.58 -14.51
CA GLY A 171 15.22 -0.45 -15.14
C GLY A 171 13.83 -0.27 -14.55
N LYS A 172 13.55 0.92 -14.02
CA LYS A 172 12.20 1.33 -13.62
C LYS A 172 11.53 2.03 -14.80
N LEU A 173 10.35 1.55 -15.18
CA LEU A 173 9.50 2.25 -16.13
C LEU A 173 8.71 3.33 -15.38
N ASP A 174 8.80 4.56 -15.85
CA ASP A 174 8.09 5.72 -15.30
C ASP A 174 7.34 6.46 -16.41
N CYS A 175 6.29 7.19 -16.05
CA CYS A 175 5.51 7.97 -17.00
C CYS A 175 4.89 9.17 -16.28
N HIS A 176 5.12 10.38 -16.81
CA HIS A 176 4.56 11.63 -16.30
C HIS A 176 3.20 11.99 -16.90
N TYR A 177 2.63 11.10 -17.69
CA TYR A 177 1.37 11.30 -18.39
C TYR A 177 0.30 10.32 -17.94
N ALA A 178 -0.96 10.72 -18.08
CA ALA A 178 -2.13 9.88 -17.89
C ALA A 178 -3.05 9.95 -19.11
N VAL A 179 -3.95 8.96 -19.23
CA VAL A 179 -5.02 8.96 -20.23
C VAL A 179 -6.35 9.17 -19.52
N LYS A 180 -7.10 10.19 -19.92
CA LYS A 180 -8.47 10.40 -19.44
C LYS A 180 -9.36 9.23 -19.86
N ALA A 181 -9.92 8.52 -18.90
CA ALA A 181 -10.63 7.27 -19.15
C ALA A 181 -11.94 7.43 -19.94
N HIS A 182 -12.55 8.63 -19.95
CA HIS A 182 -13.81 8.92 -20.62
C HIS A 182 -13.65 9.29 -22.11
N ASN A 183 -12.51 9.86 -22.52
CA ASN A 183 -12.30 10.37 -23.89
C ASN A 183 -10.97 9.96 -24.53
N GLY A 184 -10.05 9.39 -23.76
CA GLY A 184 -8.75 8.94 -24.25
C GLY A 184 -7.73 10.05 -24.49
N GLU A 185 -7.95 11.25 -24.00
CA GLU A 185 -7.00 12.37 -24.06
C GLU A 185 -5.77 12.08 -23.18
N VAL A 186 -4.58 12.32 -23.73
CA VAL A 186 -3.32 12.23 -22.96
C VAL A 186 -3.07 13.57 -22.30
N VAL A 187 -2.83 13.56 -20.99
CA VAL A 187 -2.59 14.74 -20.18
C VAL A 187 -1.36 14.56 -19.31
N GLU A 188 -0.63 15.61 -19.07
CA GLU A 188 0.47 15.57 -18.10
C GLU A 188 -0.05 15.55 -16.67
N LEU A 189 0.53 14.67 -15.80
CA LEU A 189 0.08 14.52 -14.41
C LEU A 189 0.29 15.80 -13.58
N SER A 190 1.21 16.66 -13.96
CA SER A 190 1.46 17.96 -13.34
C SER A 190 0.36 19.00 -13.62
N GLU A 191 -0.49 18.77 -14.64
CA GLU A 191 -1.57 19.66 -15.05
C GLU A 191 -2.94 19.28 -14.46
N LEU A 192 -3.00 18.14 -13.72
CA LEU A 192 -4.19 17.62 -13.06
C LEU A 192 -4.24 18.00 -11.57
#